data_c2798a04fe0370ef8d1186e050380c80
#
_entry.id   c2798a04fe0370ef8d1186e050380c80
#
_cell.length_a   1.000
_cell.length_b   1.000
_cell.length_c   1.000
_cell.angle_alpha   90.00
_cell.angle_beta   90.00
_cell.angle_gamma   90.00
#
_symmetry.space_group_name_H-M   'P 1'
#
loop_
_entity.id
_entity.type
_entity.pdbx_description
1 polymer ?
#
loop_
_entity_poly.entity_id
_entity_poly.type
_entity_poly.pdbx_seq_one_letter_code
_entity_poly.pdbx_strand_id
1 'polypeptide(L)'
;MIVTATEFKTQFPRFTPEYLPVYVAGTYFKGDIVYYEGLFYKCKKDNTTSLPTVTNDWDLYNDSVLNYTQDSDISNAIAEANVNFNEGLFPDQATAKLVFLYLVAHYLTIDFRNALGNNQIGLVASKSVGSVSESYSIPNWIMNNAGLAPYATTGYGIKYCSLIRPYLVGNFFVVKGSINAD
;
A
#
# COMPACT_ATOMS: atom_id res chain seq x y z
N MET A 1 13.75 -5.88 11.59
CA MET A 1 12.61 -5.37 12.42
C MET A 1 11.53 -6.45 12.53
N ILE A 2 10.92 -6.62 13.71
CA ILE A 2 9.81 -7.57 13.88
C ILE A 2 8.51 -6.75 13.80
N VAL A 3 7.73 -6.96 12.75
CA VAL A 3 6.40 -6.38 12.54
C VAL A 3 5.44 -7.53 12.23
N THR A 4 4.24 -7.47 12.75
CA THR A 4 3.19 -8.48 12.55
C THR A 4 2.15 -8.01 11.52
N ALA A 5 1.40 -8.95 10.93
CA ALA A 5 0.28 -8.63 10.06
C ALA A 5 -0.77 -7.77 10.78
N THR A 6 -1.01 -8.00 12.08
CA THR A 6 -1.93 -7.20 12.90
C THR A 6 -1.49 -5.74 13.00
N GLU A 7 -0.20 -5.48 13.21
CA GLU A 7 0.33 -4.11 13.27
C GLU A 7 0.24 -3.41 11.91
N PHE A 8 0.47 -4.15 10.82
CA PHE A 8 0.28 -3.65 9.46
C PHE A 8 -1.17 -3.25 9.21
N LYS A 9 -2.13 -4.12 9.55
CA LYS A 9 -3.57 -3.86 9.41
C LYS A 9 -4.01 -2.66 10.25
N THR A 10 -3.46 -2.48 11.43
CA THR A 10 -3.72 -1.31 12.27
C THR A 10 -3.29 -0.02 11.59
N GLN A 11 -2.12 0.00 10.93
CA GLN A 11 -1.63 1.16 10.20
C GLN A 11 -2.37 1.39 8.88
N PHE A 12 -2.76 0.31 8.20
CA PHE A 12 -3.39 0.34 6.89
C PHE A 12 -4.68 -0.49 6.87
N PRO A 13 -5.76 -0.02 7.52
CA PRO A 13 -7.00 -0.79 7.63
C PRO A 13 -7.64 -1.11 6.27
N ARG A 14 -7.31 -0.32 5.23
CA ARG A 14 -7.80 -0.56 3.85
C ARG A 14 -7.30 -1.86 3.23
N PHE A 15 -6.25 -2.47 3.78
CA PHE A 15 -5.78 -3.80 3.38
C PHE A 15 -6.47 -4.94 4.12
N THR A 16 -7.51 -4.66 4.87
CA THR A 16 -8.30 -5.67 5.55
C THR A 16 -9.64 -5.85 4.87
N PRO A 17 -10.14 -7.10 4.74
CA PRO A 17 -11.49 -7.35 4.24
C PRO A 17 -12.57 -6.58 5.01
N GLU A 18 -12.38 -6.44 6.31
CA GLU A 18 -13.30 -5.78 7.23
C GLU A 18 -13.31 -4.25 7.12
N TYR A 19 -12.50 -3.67 6.24
CA TYR A 19 -12.50 -2.21 6.03
C TYR A 19 -13.85 -1.70 5.54
N LEU A 20 -14.55 -2.46 4.70
CA LEU A 20 -15.91 -2.14 4.28
C LEU A 20 -16.91 -2.60 5.34
N PRO A 21 -18.06 -1.90 5.45
CA PRO A 21 -19.06 -2.27 6.43
C PRO A 21 -19.46 -3.73 6.31
N VAL A 22 -19.48 -4.43 7.44
CA VAL A 22 -20.05 -5.79 7.51
C VAL A 22 -21.56 -5.67 7.32
N TYR A 23 -22.14 -6.57 6.53
CA TYR A 23 -23.58 -6.60 6.33
C TYR A 23 -24.30 -6.80 7.66
N VAL A 24 -25.27 -5.94 7.90
CA VAL A 24 -26.22 -6.03 9.01
C VAL A 24 -27.63 -5.96 8.40
N ALA A 25 -28.57 -6.76 8.87
CA ALA A 25 -29.94 -6.70 8.38
C ALA A 25 -30.50 -5.27 8.49
N GLY A 26 -30.89 -4.69 7.35
CA GLY A 26 -31.29 -3.30 7.26
C GLY A 26 -31.67 -2.91 5.82
N THR A 27 -31.88 -1.63 5.60
CA THR A 27 -32.18 -1.10 4.26
C THR A 27 -30.93 -0.56 3.61
N TYR A 28 -30.67 -0.99 2.38
CA TYR A 28 -29.52 -0.59 1.58
C TYR A 28 -29.95 0.14 0.32
N PHE A 29 -29.07 1.00 -0.17
CA PHE A 29 -29.29 1.81 -1.36
C PHE A 29 -28.33 1.42 -2.47
N LYS A 30 -28.72 1.74 -3.69
CA LYS A 30 -27.88 1.50 -4.87
C LYS A 30 -26.49 2.10 -4.71
N GLY A 31 -25.48 1.27 -4.82
CA GLY A 31 -24.08 1.65 -4.69
C GLY A 31 -23.45 1.30 -3.35
N ASP A 32 -24.26 0.99 -2.33
CA ASP A 32 -23.73 0.53 -1.04
C ASP A 32 -22.91 -0.74 -1.21
N ILE A 33 -21.79 -0.82 -0.52
CA ILE A 33 -20.88 -1.96 -0.56
C ILE A 33 -20.78 -2.53 0.84
N VAL A 34 -20.94 -3.84 0.97
CA VAL A 34 -20.86 -4.55 2.24
C VAL A 34 -19.99 -5.80 2.13
N TYR A 35 -19.40 -6.18 3.24
CA TYR A 35 -18.71 -7.45 3.42
C TYR A 35 -19.69 -8.48 4.03
N TYR A 36 -19.82 -9.63 3.41
CA TYR A 36 -20.70 -10.71 3.85
C TYR A 36 -20.09 -12.08 3.49
N GLU A 37 -19.95 -12.97 4.49
CA GLU A 37 -19.45 -14.33 4.31
C GLU A 37 -18.17 -14.45 3.46
N GLY A 38 -17.19 -13.57 3.70
CA GLY A 38 -15.91 -13.63 3.02
C GLY A 38 -15.85 -12.90 1.68
N LEU A 39 -16.95 -12.31 1.21
CA LEU A 39 -17.05 -11.66 -0.08
C LEU A 39 -17.60 -10.23 0.06
N PHE A 40 -17.31 -9.41 -0.92
CA PHE A 40 -17.88 -8.07 -1.03
C PHE A 40 -19.02 -8.06 -2.03
N TYR A 41 -20.06 -7.33 -1.68
CA TYR A 41 -21.26 -7.18 -2.51
C TYR A 41 -21.61 -5.71 -2.66
N LYS A 42 -22.04 -5.32 -3.86
CA LYS A 42 -22.52 -3.98 -4.18
C LYS A 42 -24.01 -4.02 -4.46
N CYS A 43 -24.76 -3.18 -3.75
CA CYS A 43 -26.20 -3.06 -3.94
C CYS A 43 -26.55 -2.45 -5.31
N LYS A 44 -27.51 -3.06 -6.02
CA LYS A 44 -27.98 -2.62 -7.35
C LYS A 44 -29.23 -1.78 -7.30
N LYS A 45 -29.98 -1.87 -6.23
CA LYS A 45 -31.31 -1.23 -6.08
C LYS A 45 -31.39 -0.37 -4.84
N ASP A 46 -32.26 0.59 -4.88
CA ASP A 46 -32.63 1.38 -3.72
C ASP A 46 -33.64 0.63 -2.85
N ASN A 47 -33.58 0.87 -1.55
CA ASN A 47 -34.47 0.28 -0.54
C ASN A 47 -34.45 -1.26 -0.51
N THR A 48 -33.31 -1.87 -0.77
CA THR A 48 -33.12 -3.32 -0.68
C THR A 48 -32.95 -3.76 0.78
N THR A 49 -33.66 -4.81 1.16
CA THR A 49 -33.53 -5.47 2.48
C THR A 49 -33.10 -6.93 2.36
N SER A 50 -32.81 -7.39 1.15
CA SER A 50 -32.42 -8.77 0.86
C SER A 50 -30.98 -9.04 1.32
N LEU A 51 -30.66 -10.33 1.54
CA LEU A 51 -29.30 -10.76 1.78
C LEU A 51 -28.40 -10.47 0.57
N PRO A 52 -27.09 -10.18 0.78
CA PRO A 52 -26.15 -9.91 -0.31
C PRO A 52 -26.01 -11.03 -1.35
N THR A 53 -26.38 -12.26 -1.00
CA THR A 53 -26.37 -13.40 -1.92
C THR A 53 -27.51 -13.39 -2.95
N VAL A 54 -28.48 -12.49 -2.83
CA VAL A 54 -29.59 -12.35 -3.79
C VAL A 54 -29.12 -11.60 -5.02
N THR A 55 -28.81 -12.29 -6.09
CA THR A 55 -28.20 -11.77 -7.32
C THR A 55 -29.06 -10.74 -8.08
N ASN A 56 -30.37 -10.70 -7.83
CA ASN A 56 -31.24 -9.68 -8.40
C ASN A 56 -31.04 -8.28 -7.77
N ASP A 57 -30.59 -8.23 -6.55
CA ASP A 57 -30.47 -7.01 -5.76
C ASP A 57 -29.01 -6.63 -5.49
N TRP A 58 -28.09 -7.60 -5.60
CA TRP A 58 -26.68 -7.43 -5.34
C TRP A 58 -25.83 -8.00 -6.45
N ASP A 59 -24.71 -7.35 -6.73
CA ASP A 59 -23.62 -7.88 -7.53
C ASP A 59 -22.44 -8.25 -6.63
N LEU A 60 -21.73 -9.30 -7.00
CA LEU A 60 -20.43 -9.57 -6.40
C LEU A 60 -19.49 -8.41 -6.77
N TYR A 61 -18.94 -7.76 -5.75
CA TYR A 61 -18.06 -6.62 -5.94
C TYR A 61 -16.61 -7.08 -5.94
N ASN A 62 -16.06 -7.24 -7.13
CA ASN A 62 -14.65 -7.58 -7.32
C ASN A 62 -13.81 -6.31 -7.40
N ASP A 63 -13.73 -5.55 -6.32
CA ASP A 63 -12.72 -4.51 -6.25
C ASP A 63 -11.44 -5.08 -5.68
N SER A 64 -10.63 -5.40 -6.62
CA SER A 64 -9.18 -5.48 -6.59
C SER A 64 -8.49 -6.09 -5.34
N VAL A 65 -7.67 -5.32 -4.75
CA VAL A 65 -6.61 -5.67 -3.78
C VAL A 65 -7.19 -6.10 -2.44
N LEU A 66 -8.28 -5.45 -2.00
CA LEU A 66 -8.84 -5.63 -0.66
C LEU A 66 -9.53 -6.99 -0.45
N ASN A 67 -10.09 -7.56 -1.53
CA ASN A 67 -10.81 -8.84 -1.47
C ASN A 67 -9.90 -10.05 -1.22
N TYR A 68 -8.60 -9.89 -1.45
CA TYR A 68 -7.64 -11.01 -1.48
C TYR A 68 -6.55 -10.92 -0.42
N THR A 69 -6.48 -9.82 0.33
CA THR A 69 -5.43 -9.65 1.35
C THR A 69 -5.62 -10.61 2.52
N GLN A 70 -4.75 -11.59 2.58
CA GLN A 70 -4.67 -12.56 3.67
C GLN A 70 -3.49 -12.19 4.59
N ASP A 71 -3.48 -12.72 5.81
CA ASP A 71 -2.33 -12.56 6.71
C ASP A 71 -1.05 -13.16 6.13
N SER A 72 -1.17 -14.22 5.32
CA SER A 72 -0.06 -14.81 4.57
C SER A 72 0.55 -13.83 3.58
N ASP A 73 -0.26 -13.06 2.84
CA ASP A 73 0.22 -12.10 1.85
C ASP A 73 0.98 -10.97 2.53
N ILE A 74 0.43 -10.46 3.64
CA ILE A 74 1.09 -9.45 4.47
C ILE A 74 2.40 -9.99 5.02
N SER A 75 2.42 -11.23 5.51
CA SER A 75 3.62 -11.86 6.06
C SER A 75 4.71 -12.04 5.00
N ASN A 76 4.35 -12.40 3.76
CA ASN A 76 5.26 -12.49 2.63
C ASN A 76 5.83 -11.12 2.27
N ALA A 77 5.00 -10.09 2.19
CA ALA A 77 5.46 -8.72 1.92
C ALA A 77 6.37 -8.18 3.04
N ILE A 78 6.11 -8.55 4.31
CA ILE A 78 7.00 -8.24 5.44
C ILE A 78 8.35 -8.92 5.27
N ALA A 79 8.36 -10.19 4.87
CA ALA A 79 9.61 -10.92 4.65
C ALA A 79 10.43 -10.29 3.51
N GLU A 80 9.79 -9.93 2.41
CA GLU A 80 10.44 -9.25 1.29
C GLU A 80 10.98 -7.87 1.68
N ALA A 81 10.20 -7.07 2.40
CA ALA A 81 10.62 -5.77 2.89
C ALA A 81 11.85 -5.85 3.81
N ASN A 82 11.94 -6.88 4.66
CA ASN A 82 13.08 -7.08 5.55
C ASN A 82 14.40 -7.29 4.81
N VAL A 83 14.38 -7.83 3.58
CA VAL A 83 15.60 -8.02 2.78
C VAL A 83 16.22 -6.67 2.38
N ASN A 84 15.37 -5.68 2.13
CA ASN A 84 15.78 -4.39 1.56
C ASN A 84 15.75 -3.22 2.57
N PHE A 85 15.44 -3.49 3.84
CA PHE A 85 15.30 -2.46 4.85
C PHE A 85 16.46 -2.44 5.84
N ASN A 86 17.05 -1.27 6.03
CA ASN A 86 18.09 -1.05 7.05
C ASN A 86 17.55 -0.21 8.21
N GLU A 87 17.23 -0.86 9.32
CA GLU A 87 16.70 -0.22 10.54
C GLU A 87 17.70 0.79 11.14
N GLY A 88 18.99 0.54 10.99
CA GLY A 88 20.06 1.38 11.55
C GLY A 88 20.17 2.78 10.93
N LEU A 89 19.43 3.06 9.86
CA LEU A 89 19.40 4.41 9.26
C LEU A 89 18.54 5.40 10.08
N PHE A 90 17.70 4.92 10.99
CA PHE A 90 16.70 5.74 11.66
C PHE A 90 17.10 6.06 13.10
N PRO A 91 16.73 7.25 13.61
CA PRO A 91 17.11 7.70 14.95
C PRO A 91 16.39 6.93 16.05
N ASP A 92 15.22 6.38 15.76
CA ASP A 92 14.38 5.66 16.71
C ASP A 92 13.57 4.56 16.02
N GLN A 93 13.13 3.61 16.84
CA GLN A 93 12.41 2.43 16.36
C GLN A 93 11.00 2.75 15.85
N ALA A 94 10.36 3.79 16.37
CA ALA A 94 9.01 4.17 15.93
C ALA A 94 9.04 4.73 14.48
N THR A 95 10.03 5.59 14.21
CA THR A 95 10.28 6.12 12.86
C THR A 95 10.64 4.99 11.90
N ALA A 96 11.57 4.11 12.29
CA ALA A 96 11.95 2.96 11.49
C ALA A 96 10.73 2.07 11.15
N LYS A 97 9.89 1.79 12.14
CA LYS A 97 8.68 0.98 11.98
C LYS A 97 7.68 1.62 11.02
N LEU A 98 7.43 2.93 11.16
CA LEU A 98 6.52 3.64 10.25
C LEU A 98 7.00 3.53 8.81
N VAL A 99 8.28 3.81 8.56
CA VAL A 99 8.88 3.75 7.22
C VAL A 99 8.83 2.33 6.66
N PHE A 100 9.15 1.33 7.48
CA PHE A 100 9.09 -0.08 7.12
C PHE A 100 7.68 -0.50 6.69
N LEU A 101 6.64 -0.07 7.40
CA LEU A 101 5.26 -0.38 7.06
C LEU A 101 4.84 0.19 5.70
N TYR A 102 5.34 1.37 5.31
CA TYR A 102 5.12 1.89 3.95
C TYR A 102 5.82 1.05 2.88
N LEU A 103 7.00 0.50 3.18
CA LEU A 103 7.70 -0.41 2.28
C LEU A 103 6.92 -1.72 2.10
N VAL A 104 6.40 -2.30 3.18
CA VAL A 104 5.52 -3.48 3.14
C VAL A 104 4.28 -3.21 2.28
N ALA A 105 3.61 -2.07 2.49
CA ALA A 105 2.44 -1.69 1.70
C ALA A 105 2.77 -1.53 0.20
N HIS A 106 3.97 -1.08 -0.13
CA HIS A 106 4.45 -0.99 -1.50
C HIS A 106 4.57 -2.38 -2.14
N TYR A 107 5.28 -3.32 -1.52
CA TYR A 107 5.46 -4.68 -2.03
C TYR A 107 4.12 -5.40 -2.16
N LEU A 108 3.31 -5.38 -1.11
CA LEU A 108 1.98 -5.98 -1.14
C LEU A 108 1.13 -5.46 -2.31
N THR A 109 1.17 -4.15 -2.59
CA THR A 109 0.46 -3.55 -3.72
C THR A 109 0.99 -4.05 -5.07
N ILE A 110 2.29 -4.26 -5.20
CA ILE A 110 2.90 -4.80 -6.42
C ILE A 110 2.45 -6.25 -6.63
N ASP A 111 2.51 -7.08 -5.59
CA ASP A 111 2.13 -8.49 -5.67
C ASP A 111 0.69 -8.66 -6.13
N PHE A 112 -0.22 -7.86 -5.59
CA PHE A 112 -1.61 -7.88 -6.03
C PHE A 112 -1.79 -7.43 -7.48
N ARG A 113 -1.08 -6.39 -7.92
CA ARG A 113 -1.12 -5.96 -9.33
C ARG A 113 -0.64 -7.07 -10.26
N ASN A 114 0.43 -7.75 -9.88
CA ASN A 114 0.98 -8.87 -10.64
C ASN A 114 -0.01 -10.04 -10.69
N ALA A 115 -0.63 -10.40 -9.56
CA ALA A 115 -1.61 -11.47 -9.48
C ALA A 115 -2.86 -11.20 -10.32
N LEU A 116 -3.28 -9.94 -10.46
CA LEU A 116 -4.40 -9.53 -11.30
C LEU A 116 -4.04 -9.38 -12.78
N GLY A 117 -2.81 -9.72 -13.20
CA GLY A 117 -2.34 -9.57 -14.56
C GLY A 117 -2.12 -8.13 -15.00
N ASN A 118 -2.20 -7.17 -14.11
CA ASN A 118 -1.88 -5.76 -14.35
C ASN A 118 -0.35 -5.55 -14.32
N ASN A 119 0.35 -6.22 -15.22
CA ASN A 119 1.81 -6.19 -15.36
C ASN A 119 2.33 -4.84 -15.88
N GLN A 120 1.72 -3.73 -15.52
CA GLN A 120 2.32 -2.43 -15.77
C GLN A 120 3.54 -2.25 -14.84
N ILE A 121 4.63 -2.89 -15.22
CA ILE A 121 5.96 -2.72 -14.64
C ILE A 121 6.55 -1.41 -15.20
N GLY A 122 5.89 -0.31 -14.94
CA GLY A 122 6.32 0.99 -15.43
C GLY A 122 5.76 2.12 -14.59
N LEU A 123 6.55 3.18 -14.50
CA LEU A 123 6.09 4.44 -13.95
C LEU A 123 5.04 5.01 -14.89
N VAL A 124 3.77 4.99 -14.46
CA VAL A 124 2.70 5.63 -15.23
C VAL A 124 2.85 7.14 -15.03
N ALA A 125 3.53 7.80 -15.98
CA ALA A 125 3.65 9.24 -15.98
C ALA A 125 2.36 9.93 -16.43
N SER A 126 1.55 9.26 -17.25
CA SER A 126 0.25 9.79 -17.68
C SER A 126 -0.70 8.67 -18.09
N LYS A 127 -1.97 8.85 -17.83
CA LYS A 127 -3.06 7.98 -18.30
C LYS A 127 -4.08 8.85 -19.02
N SER A 128 -4.42 8.49 -20.25
CA SER A 128 -5.44 9.17 -21.05
C SER A 128 -6.58 8.21 -21.38
N VAL A 129 -7.81 8.61 -21.11
CA VAL A 129 -9.03 7.89 -21.47
C VAL A 129 -9.98 8.88 -22.12
N GLY A 130 -10.11 8.81 -23.45
CA GLY A 130 -10.91 9.77 -24.21
C GLY A 130 -10.32 11.18 -24.15
N SER A 131 -11.13 12.16 -23.78
CA SER A 131 -10.72 13.57 -23.62
C SER A 131 -10.15 13.89 -22.23
N VAL A 132 -10.08 12.93 -21.31
CA VAL A 132 -9.54 13.11 -19.96
C VAL A 132 -8.11 12.57 -19.91
N SER A 133 -7.17 13.44 -19.56
CA SER A 133 -5.75 13.10 -19.36
C SER A 133 -5.38 13.38 -17.89
N GLU A 134 -4.94 12.34 -17.19
CA GLU A 134 -4.33 12.45 -15.87
C GLU A 134 -2.82 12.31 -16.00
N SER A 135 -2.08 13.30 -15.51
CA SER A 135 -0.63 13.22 -15.43
C SER A 135 -0.19 13.11 -13.97
N TYR A 136 0.64 12.12 -13.68
CA TYR A 136 1.20 11.91 -12.37
C TYR A 136 2.63 12.45 -12.34
N SER A 137 2.86 13.48 -11.55
CA SER A 137 4.21 14.03 -11.37
C SER A 137 4.95 13.24 -10.30
N ILE A 138 5.84 12.37 -10.75
CA ILE A 138 6.77 11.72 -9.83
C ILE A 138 7.94 12.67 -9.61
N PRO A 139 8.35 12.89 -8.34
CA PRO A 139 9.48 13.80 -8.07
C PRO A 139 10.76 13.35 -8.77
N ASN A 140 11.41 14.26 -9.50
CA ASN A 140 12.62 13.98 -10.28
C ASN A 140 13.75 13.36 -9.44
N TRP A 141 13.86 13.71 -8.17
CA TRP A 141 14.90 13.16 -7.29
C TRP A 141 14.73 11.65 -7.02
N ILE A 142 13.50 11.12 -7.14
CA ILE A 142 13.25 9.67 -7.09
C ILE A 142 13.62 9.04 -8.42
N MET A 143 13.17 9.66 -9.53
CA MET A 143 13.39 9.14 -10.89
C MET A 143 14.85 9.07 -11.26
N ASN A 144 15.63 10.07 -10.86
CA ASN A 144 17.07 10.16 -11.17
C ASN A 144 17.93 9.30 -10.27
N ASN A 145 17.34 8.61 -9.27
CA ASN A 145 18.05 7.70 -8.39
C ASN A 145 17.68 6.26 -8.74
N ALA A 146 18.61 5.52 -9.34
CA ALA A 146 18.39 4.14 -9.77
C ALA A 146 17.97 3.21 -8.62
N GLY A 147 18.39 3.49 -7.38
CA GLY A 147 17.99 2.73 -6.20
C GLY A 147 16.58 3.05 -5.69
N LEU A 148 16.04 4.23 -6.04
CA LEU A 148 14.71 4.67 -5.57
C LEU A 148 13.63 4.56 -6.65
N ALA A 149 14.01 4.60 -7.92
CA ALA A 149 13.08 4.56 -9.04
C ALA A 149 12.09 3.38 -8.99
N PRO A 150 12.46 2.15 -8.59
CA PRO A 150 11.55 1.03 -8.47
C PRO A 150 10.37 1.29 -7.50
N TYR A 151 10.61 2.04 -6.44
CA TYR A 151 9.58 2.35 -5.45
C TYR A 151 8.56 3.38 -5.94
N ALA A 152 8.84 4.12 -6.99
CA ALA A 152 7.92 5.12 -7.55
C ALA A 152 6.71 4.50 -8.28
N THR A 153 6.64 3.19 -8.41
CA THR A 153 5.55 2.45 -9.08
C THR A 153 4.25 2.42 -8.29
N THR A 154 4.28 2.78 -7.00
CA THR A 154 3.09 2.87 -6.14
C THR A 154 3.09 4.15 -5.31
N GLY A 155 1.90 4.61 -4.91
CA GLY A 155 1.78 5.76 -3.98
C GLY A 155 2.44 5.47 -2.62
N TYR A 156 2.39 4.22 -2.15
CA TYR A 156 3.07 3.79 -0.92
C TYR A 156 4.58 3.85 -1.06
N GLY A 157 5.12 3.44 -2.20
CA GLY A 157 6.56 3.52 -2.47
C GLY A 157 7.05 4.96 -2.61
N ILE A 158 6.28 5.86 -3.23
CA ILE A 158 6.60 7.30 -3.26
C ILE A 158 6.63 7.87 -1.84
N LYS A 159 5.67 7.49 -1.01
CA LYS A 159 5.63 7.91 0.39
C LYS A 159 6.83 7.35 1.18
N TYR A 160 7.17 6.08 0.97
CA TYR A 160 8.39 5.47 1.50
C TYR A 160 9.62 6.28 1.14
N CYS A 161 9.84 6.56 -0.15
CA CYS A 161 10.96 7.38 -0.61
C CYS A 161 10.99 8.77 0.07
N SER A 162 9.84 9.40 0.22
CA SER A 162 9.74 10.71 0.87
C SER A 162 10.14 10.66 2.35
N LEU A 163 9.80 9.57 3.04
CA LEU A 163 10.11 9.37 4.46
C LEU A 163 11.58 9.03 4.69
N ILE A 164 12.22 8.26 3.79
CA ILE A 164 13.64 7.90 3.93
C ILE A 164 14.57 9.03 3.46
N ARG A 165 14.09 9.97 2.66
CA ARG A 165 14.91 11.03 2.06
C ARG A 165 15.83 11.75 3.04
N PRO A 166 15.38 12.18 4.24
CA PRO A 166 16.25 12.85 5.21
C PRO A 166 17.43 12.00 5.67
N TYR A 167 17.30 10.68 5.62
CA TYR A 167 18.31 9.72 6.10
C TYR A 167 19.24 9.22 4.98
N LEU A 168 18.90 9.48 3.72
CA LEU A 168 19.75 9.16 2.56
C LEU A 168 20.77 10.25 2.26
N VAL A 169 20.49 11.49 2.65
CA VAL A 169 21.41 12.61 2.48
C VAL A 169 22.45 12.54 3.60
N GLY A 170 23.57 11.92 3.27
CA GLY A 170 24.70 11.54 4.07
C GLY A 170 24.88 12.19 5.44
N ASN A 171 24.98 11.37 6.44
CA ASN A 171 25.72 11.69 7.65
C ASN A 171 27.18 11.86 7.23
N PHE A 172 27.60 13.09 6.95
CA PHE A 172 29.00 13.42 6.90
C PHE A 172 29.55 13.27 8.33
N PHE A 173 30.15 12.15 8.63
CA PHE A 173 30.96 12.04 9.81
C PHE A 173 32.20 12.90 9.58
N VAL A 174 32.23 14.08 10.14
CA VAL A 174 33.47 14.85 10.29
C VAL A 174 34.28 14.11 11.35
N VAL A 175 35.18 13.25 10.92
CA VAL A 175 36.23 12.73 11.80
C VAL A 175 37.15 13.88 12.10
N LYS A 176 37.04 14.45 13.30
CA LYS A 176 37.95 15.46 13.79
C LYS A 176 39.30 14.76 13.99
N GLY A 177 40.18 14.86 12.99
CA GLY A 177 41.53 14.38 13.09
C GLY A 177 42.25 15.16 14.21
N SER A 178 42.64 14.48 15.26
CA SER A 178 43.59 15.01 16.25
C SER A 178 44.98 14.96 15.62
N ILE A 179 45.49 16.11 15.24
CA ILE A 179 46.92 16.23 14.90
C ILE A 179 47.65 16.40 16.23
N ASN A 180 48.30 15.33 16.69
CA ASN A 180 49.33 15.47 17.72
C ASN A 180 50.55 16.06 17.04
N ALA A 181 50.81 17.35 17.32
CA ALA A 181 52.10 17.96 17.03
C ALA A 181 53.06 17.56 18.17
N ASP A 182 54.10 16.77 17.85
CA ASP A 182 55.28 16.57 18.69
C ASP A 182 56.18 17.80 18.62
#